data_2c8dfb475e344fe071d8fb13fa854b0e
#
_entry.id   2c8dfb475e344fe071d8fb13fa854b0e
#
_cell.length_a   1.000
_cell.length_b   1.000
_cell.length_c   1.000
_cell.angle_alpha   90.00
_cell.angle_beta   90.00
_cell.angle_gamma   90.00
#
_symmetry.space_group_name_H-M   'P 1'
#
loop_
_entity.id
_entity.type
_entity.pdbx_description
1 polymer ?
#
loop_
_entity_poly.entity_id
_entity_poly.type
_entity_poly.pdbx_seq_one_letter_code
_entity_poly.pdbx_strand_id
1 'polypeptide(L)'
;MISFLKKLYHSYKVRKTQKSVLASAIVGKEPLIFEAARVQLLSSSRENVIIGDYFNFKGTIVSQYNGKVEIGHHCLVGPGCILGAVDKVILGDYVRLSVNVICIDNNNHPIHPEDRKIMNSTNLFSEYKTWKYARSAPIIINDNVWIGRNSIICKGVTIGRNSIVAAGSVVTKDVPENCIVAGNPAKIVKTEIDKEPRMINNI
;
A
#
# COMPACT_ATOMS: atom_id res chain seq x y z
N MET A 1 34.80 1.51 17.86
CA MET A 1 33.82 2.27 18.66
C MET A 1 32.68 2.86 17.81
N ILE A 2 32.95 3.66 16.78
CA ILE A 2 31.91 4.31 15.94
C ILE A 2 30.99 3.29 15.24
N SER A 3 31.50 2.18 14.72
CA SER A 3 30.70 1.13 14.05
C SER A 3 29.74 0.42 15.01
N PHE A 4 30.16 0.19 16.25
CA PHE A 4 29.34 -0.42 17.29
C PHE A 4 28.20 0.50 17.74
N LEU A 5 28.46 1.80 17.92
CA LEU A 5 27.46 2.79 18.25
C LEU A 5 26.42 2.96 17.13
N LYS A 6 26.84 2.90 15.85
CA LYS A 6 25.92 2.92 14.70
C LYS A 6 25.00 1.70 14.70
N LYS A 7 25.52 0.49 14.98
CA LYS A 7 24.69 -0.73 15.09
C LYS A 7 23.68 -0.65 16.23
N LEU A 8 24.09 -0.17 17.41
CA LEU A 8 23.20 0.03 18.55
C LEU A 8 22.08 1.04 18.23
N TYR A 9 22.44 2.16 17.62
CA TYR A 9 21.49 3.19 17.21
C TYR A 9 20.48 2.67 16.17
N HIS A 10 20.95 1.92 15.17
CA HIS A 10 20.08 1.27 14.19
C HIS A 10 19.11 0.27 14.86
N SER A 11 19.62 -0.61 15.74
CA SER A 11 18.78 -1.55 16.48
C SER A 11 17.75 -0.85 17.36
N TYR A 12 18.11 0.27 17.99
CA TYR A 12 17.18 1.08 18.77
C TYR A 12 16.05 1.64 17.88
N LYS A 13 16.39 2.21 16.71
CA LYS A 13 15.41 2.76 15.77
C LYS A 13 14.44 1.70 15.26
N VAL A 14 14.97 0.53 14.88
CA VAL A 14 14.13 -0.61 14.44
C VAL A 14 13.16 -1.01 15.55
N ARG A 15 13.61 -1.20 16.78
CA ARG A 15 12.74 -1.55 17.92
C ARG A 15 11.69 -0.48 18.21
N LYS A 16 12.05 0.80 18.11
CA LYS A 16 11.10 1.92 18.29
C LYS A 16 10.02 1.87 17.21
N THR A 17 10.40 1.65 15.96
CA THR A 17 9.46 1.53 14.82
C THR A 17 8.55 0.32 15.00
N GLN A 18 9.08 -0.85 15.38
CA GLN A 18 8.30 -2.05 15.65
C GLN A 18 7.23 -1.79 16.72
N LYS A 19 7.61 -1.19 17.85
CA LYS A 19 6.65 -0.83 18.92
C LYS A 19 5.56 0.11 18.39
N SER A 20 5.92 1.10 17.60
CA SER A 20 4.96 2.06 17.02
C SER A 20 3.97 1.36 16.08
N VAL A 21 4.45 0.51 15.17
CA VAL A 21 3.60 -0.22 14.24
C VAL A 21 2.66 -1.17 14.98
N LEU A 22 3.17 -1.96 15.94
CA LEU A 22 2.36 -2.89 16.74
C LEU A 22 1.32 -2.18 17.62
N ALA A 23 1.56 -0.94 18.03
CA ALA A 23 0.58 -0.13 18.74
C ALA A 23 -0.52 0.42 17.81
N SER A 24 -0.24 0.56 16.51
CA SER A 24 -1.10 1.21 15.52
C SER A 24 -1.78 0.25 14.54
N ALA A 25 -1.57 -1.07 14.68
CA ALA A 25 -2.16 -2.09 13.83
C ALA A 25 -2.38 -3.40 14.59
N ILE A 26 -3.28 -4.25 14.10
CA ILE A 26 -3.38 -5.66 14.48
C ILE A 26 -2.46 -6.42 13.53
N VAL A 27 -1.40 -7.02 14.06
CA VAL A 27 -0.36 -7.67 13.26
C VAL A 27 -0.25 -9.14 13.64
N GLY A 28 -0.21 -10.01 12.64
CA GLY A 28 -0.06 -11.44 12.78
C GLY A 28 1.34 -11.87 13.25
N LYS A 29 1.66 -13.14 13.05
CA LYS A 29 2.90 -13.76 13.52
C LYS A 29 4.09 -13.38 12.64
N GLU A 30 5.29 -13.36 13.25
CA GLU A 30 6.59 -13.22 12.57
C GLU A 30 6.71 -12.08 11.56
N PRO A 31 6.29 -10.84 11.91
CA PRO A 31 6.45 -9.70 11.02
C PRO A 31 7.91 -9.24 10.97
N LEU A 32 8.41 -8.93 9.78
CA LEU A 32 9.68 -8.24 9.57
C LEU A 32 9.41 -6.75 9.35
N ILE A 33 9.48 -5.94 10.41
CA ILE A 33 9.24 -4.49 10.38
C ILE A 33 10.56 -3.75 10.38
N PHE A 34 10.79 -2.95 9.35
CA PHE A 34 12.03 -2.21 9.14
C PHE A 34 11.93 -0.76 9.64
N GLU A 35 13.08 -0.09 9.78
CA GLU A 35 13.20 1.27 10.34
C GLU A 35 12.31 2.30 9.64
N ALA A 36 12.11 2.16 8.32
CA ALA A 36 11.31 3.08 7.50
C ALA A 36 9.80 2.86 7.60
N ALA A 37 9.34 1.73 8.18
CA ALA A 37 7.93 1.38 8.28
C ALA A 37 7.15 2.39 9.13
N ARG A 38 5.95 2.77 8.68
CA ARG A 38 5.07 3.70 9.41
C ARG A 38 3.61 3.26 9.29
N VAL A 39 2.85 3.40 10.39
CA VAL A 39 1.38 3.35 10.38
C VAL A 39 0.89 4.65 10.98
N GLN A 40 0.06 5.36 10.23
CA GLN A 40 -0.54 6.63 10.61
C GLN A 40 -2.05 6.48 10.73
N LEU A 41 -2.59 6.71 11.92
CA LEU A 41 -4.01 6.67 12.20
C LEU A 41 -4.50 8.11 12.38
N LEU A 42 -5.30 8.60 11.44
CA LEU A 42 -5.82 9.97 11.43
C LEU A 42 -7.34 9.91 11.56
N SER A 43 -7.86 10.16 12.76
CA SER A 43 -9.28 9.91 13.09
C SER A 43 -9.68 8.45 12.82
N SER A 44 -8.82 7.51 13.19
CA SER A 44 -8.94 6.07 12.98
C SER A 44 -8.39 5.32 14.18
N SER A 45 -8.71 4.03 14.28
CA SER A 45 -8.21 3.16 15.33
C SER A 45 -7.32 2.04 14.76
N ARG A 46 -6.61 1.31 15.64
CA ARG A 46 -5.74 0.21 15.22
C ARG A 46 -6.49 -0.95 14.56
N GLU A 47 -7.78 -1.10 14.85
CA GLU A 47 -8.68 -2.10 14.28
C GLU A 47 -8.96 -1.83 12.79
N ASN A 48 -8.66 -0.64 12.31
CA ASN A 48 -8.74 -0.30 10.89
C ASN A 48 -7.53 -0.77 10.08
N VAL A 49 -6.46 -1.25 10.73
CA VAL A 49 -5.26 -1.76 10.07
C VAL A 49 -4.99 -3.18 10.54
N ILE A 50 -5.28 -4.16 9.68
CA ILE A 50 -5.11 -5.60 9.97
C ILE A 50 -4.08 -6.16 9.01
N ILE A 51 -3.08 -6.85 9.55
CA ILE A 51 -1.94 -7.38 8.81
C ILE A 51 -1.78 -8.85 9.18
N GLY A 52 -1.72 -9.72 8.18
CA GLY A 52 -1.51 -11.16 8.34
C GLY A 52 -0.10 -11.56 8.77
N ASP A 53 0.15 -12.86 8.77
CA ASP A 53 1.41 -13.45 9.21
C ASP A 53 2.53 -13.27 8.17
N TYR A 54 3.79 -13.34 8.61
CA TYR A 54 5.01 -13.30 7.76
C TYR A 54 5.10 -12.06 6.86
N PHE A 55 4.67 -10.93 7.37
CA PHE A 55 4.64 -9.66 6.63
C PHE A 55 6.00 -8.94 6.64
N ASN A 56 6.46 -8.49 5.47
CA ASN A 56 7.65 -7.65 5.31
C ASN A 56 7.24 -6.20 5.08
N PHE A 57 7.57 -5.30 6.03
CA PHE A 57 7.08 -3.93 6.01
C PHE A 57 8.19 -2.88 6.03
N LYS A 58 8.25 -2.08 4.95
CA LYS A 58 9.22 -0.98 4.76
C LYS A 58 8.54 0.32 4.32
N GLY A 59 7.24 0.31 4.09
CA GLY A 59 6.45 1.42 3.55
C GLY A 59 5.69 2.22 4.61
N THR A 60 4.65 2.90 4.15
CA THR A 60 3.73 3.68 4.99
C THR A 60 2.30 3.22 4.76
N ILE A 61 1.57 3.00 5.83
CA ILE A 61 0.12 2.78 5.84
C ILE A 61 -0.52 4.02 6.47
N VAL A 62 -1.54 4.56 5.82
CA VAL A 62 -2.33 5.69 6.31
C VAL A 62 -3.80 5.27 6.36
N SER A 63 -4.38 5.25 7.54
CA SER A 63 -5.83 5.08 7.74
C SER A 63 -6.40 6.41 8.22
N GLN A 64 -7.36 6.93 7.47
CA GLN A 64 -8.00 8.20 7.80
C GLN A 64 -9.53 8.04 7.78
N TYR A 65 -10.24 8.63 8.76
CA TYR A 65 -11.70 8.54 8.90
C TYR A 65 -12.25 7.10 8.90
N ASN A 66 -11.58 6.21 9.65
CA ASN A 66 -11.90 4.79 9.74
C ASN A 66 -11.70 4.00 8.43
N GLY A 67 -10.95 4.53 7.48
CA GLY A 67 -10.54 3.79 6.28
C GLY A 67 -9.78 2.50 6.65
N LYS A 68 -10.14 1.39 6.02
CA LYS A 68 -9.62 0.07 6.34
C LYS A 68 -8.44 -0.29 5.45
N VAL A 69 -7.37 -0.81 6.06
CA VAL A 69 -6.26 -1.43 5.35
C VAL A 69 -6.13 -2.86 5.85
N GLU A 70 -6.40 -3.81 4.98
CA GLU A 70 -6.31 -5.23 5.26
C GLU A 70 -5.23 -5.86 4.38
N ILE A 71 -4.28 -6.58 4.98
CA ILE A 71 -3.15 -7.20 4.28
C ILE A 71 -3.11 -8.66 4.67
N GLY A 72 -3.11 -9.55 3.68
CA GLY A 72 -3.01 -10.99 3.87
C GLY A 72 -1.63 -11.46 4.33
N HIS A 73 -1.43 -12.78 4.26
CA HIS A 73 -0.23 -13.46 4.70
C HIS A 73 0.90 -13.38 3.66
N HIS A 74 2.15 -13.51 4.11
CA HIS A 74 3.35 -13.55 3.25
C HIS A 74 3.53 -12.36 2.31
N CYS A 75 2.98 -11.20 2.67
CA CYS A 75 3.05 -10.00 1.85
C CYS A 75 4.32 -9.19 2.08
N LEU A 76 4.68 -8.39 1.06
CA LEU A 76 5.78 -7.43 1.15
C LEU A 76 5.29 -6.04 0.70
N VAL A 77 5.45 -5.06 1.57
CA VAL A 77 5.29 -3.62 1.23
C VAL A 77 6.68 -2.97 1.26
N GLY A 78 7.19 -2.68 0.07
CA GLY A 78 8.54 -2.18 -0.15
C GLY A 78 8.78 -0.75 0.35
N PRO A 79 10.03 -0.27 0.31
CA PRO A 79 10.37 1.09 0.73
C PRO A 79 9.70 2.14 -0.17
N GLY A 80 9.27 3.24 0.45
CA GLY A 80 8.57 4.32 -0.25
C GLY A 80 7.14 4.00 -0.70
N CYS A 81 6.64 2.77 -0.47
CA CYS A 81 5.25 2.44 -0.76
C CYS A 81 4.31 3.17 0.19
N ILE A 82 3.14 3.55 -0.34
CA ILE A 82 2.05 4.18 0.43
C ILE A 82 0.76 3.41 0.17
N LEU A 83 0.17 2.89 1.24
CA LEU A 83 -1.19 2.36 1.28
C LEU A 83 -2.06 3.34 2.05
N GLY A 84 -2.97 4.02 1.37
CA GLY A 84 -3.80 5.06 1.98
C GLY A 84 -5.28 4.76 1.83
N ALA A 85 -6.03 4.75 2.94
CA ALA A 85 -7.45 4.46 2.95
C ALA A 85 -8.27 5.51 3.71
N VAL A 86 -9.38 5.91 3.10
CA VAL A 86 -10.55 6.52 3.76
C VAL A 86 -11.78 5.61 3.66
N ASP A 87 -11.77 4.69 2.71
CA ASP A 87 -12.75 3.62 2.50
C ASP A 87 -12.04 2.29 2.74
N LYS A 88 -11.35 1.74 1.73
CA LYS A 88 -10.71 0.44 1.86
C LYS A 88 -9.56 0.20 0.89
N VAL A 89 -8.45 -0.35 1.40
CA VAL A 89 -7.37 -0.96 0.62
C VAL A 89 -7.14 -2.38 1.12
N ILE A 90 -7.35 -3.36 0.25
CA ILE A 90 -7.17 -4.79 0.56
C ILE A 90 -6.04 -5.36 -0.28
N LEU A 91 -5.12 -6.07 0.36
CA LEU A 91 -4.14 -6.95 -0.26
C LEU A 91 -4.44 -8.39 0.20
N GLY A 92 -4.62 -9.30 -0.75
CA GLY A 92 -4.68 -10.74 -0.50
C GLY A 92 -3.35 -11.33 -0.03
N ASP A 93 -3.23 -12.63 -0.07
CA ASP A 93 -2.03 -13.34 0.33
C ASP A 93 -0.93 -13.25 -0.75
N TYR A 94 0.34 -13.33 -0.34
CA TYR A 94 1.51 -13.34 -1.23
C TYR A 94 1.67 -12.11 -2.12
N VAL A 95 1.01 -10.99 -1.82
CA VAL A 95 1.12 -9.74 -2.58
C VAL A 95 2.47 -9.08 -2.34
N ARG A 96 3.11 -8.63 -3.41
CA ARG A 96 4.40 -7.94 -3.37
C ARG A 96 4.31 -6.57 -4.01
N LEU A 97 4.43 -5.54 -3.20
CA LEU A 97 4.61 -4.16 -3.66
C LEU A 97 6.11 -3.84 -3.66
N SER A 98 6.66 -3.49 -4.81
CA SER A 98 8.07 -3.18 -4.97
C SER A 98 8.43 -1.84 -4.31
N VAL A 99 9.23 -1.00 -4.93
CA VAL A 99 9.67 0.31 -4.40
C VAL A 99 8.75 1.40 -4.90
N ASN A 100 8.35 2.36 -4.04
CA ASN A 100 7.57 3.54 -4.39
C ASN A 100 6.22 3.24 -5.07
N VAL A 101 5.55 2.17 -4.68
CA VAL A 101 4.19 1.87 -5.15
C VAL A 101 3.19 2.69 -4.35
N ILE A 102 2.23 3.31 -5.04
CA ILE A 102 1.18 4.12 -4.42
C ILE A 102 -0.18 3.46 -4.67
N CYS A 103 -0.88 3.12 -3.58
CA CYS A 103 -2.25 2.64 -3.56
C CYS A 103 -3.04 3.53 -2.60
N ILE A 104 -3.75 4.52 -3.14
CA ILE A 104 -4.58 5.44 -2.34
C ILE A 104 -5.99 5.38 -2.90
N ASP A 105 -6.95 5.04 -2.06
CA ASP A 105 -8.35 4.78 -2.42
C ASP A 105 -9.17 6.02 -2.69
N ASN A 106 -8.55 7.18 -2.80
CA ASN A 106 -9.24 8.46 -2.95
C ASN A 106 -8.47 9.45 -3.86
N ASN A 107 -9.10 10.57 -4.17
CA ASN A 107 -8.51 11.60 -5.04
C ASN A 107 -7.59 12.59 -4.29
N ASN A 108 -7.28 12.40 -3.03
CA ASN A 108 -6.60 13.32 -2.12
C ASN A 108 -7.36 14.65 -1.89
N HIS A 109 -8.03 15.19 -2.90
CA HIS A 109 -8.64 16.50 -2.87
C HIS A 109 -10.02 16.50 -3.56
N PRO A 110 -10.89 17.47 -3.25
CA PRO A 110 -12.15 17.68 -3.97
C PRO A 110 -11.90 17.94 -5.45
N ILE A 111 -12.80 17.47 -6.31
CA ILE A 111 -12.72 17.71 -7.77
C ILE A 111 -13.25 19.08 -8.14
N HIS A 112 -14.30 19.56 -7.43
CA HIS A 112 -14.93 20.84 -7.75
C HIS A 112 -13.97 22.03 -7.53
N PRO A 113 -13.82 22.96 -8.48
CA PRO A 113 -12.82 24.03 -8.39
C PRO A 113 -13.03 24.97 -7.19
N GLU A 114 -14.27 25.27 -6.83
CA GLU A 114 -14.55 26.14 -5.68
C GLU A 114 -14.19 25.47 -4.35
N ASP A 115 -14.44 24.17 -4.21
CA ASP A 115 -14.03 23.40 -3.03
C ASP A 115 -12.50 23.41 -2.89
N ARG A 116 -11.75 23.32 -3.99
CA ARG A 116 -10.28 23.44 -3.98
C ARG A 116 -9.82 24.84 -3.57
N LYS A 117 -10.54 25.91 -3.98
CA LYS A 117 -10.24 27.27 -3.52
C LYS A 117 -10.43 27.38 -2.00
N ILE A 118 -11.54 26.89 -1.46
CA ILE A 118 -11.80 26.86 -0.01
C ILE A 118 -10.67 26.09 0.69
N MET A 119 -10.35 24.88 0.22
CA MET A 119 -9.27 24.07 0.76
C MET A 119 -7.94 24.85 0.76
N ASN A 120 -7.59 25.54 -0.33
CA ASN A 120 -6.32 26.25 -0.45
C ASN A 120 -6.26 27.53 0.38
N SER A 121 -7.40 28.18 0.65
CA SER A 121 -7.48 29.40 1.47
C SER A 121 -7.50 29.12 2.98
N THR A 122 -7.67 27.88 3.42
CA THR A 122 -7.70 27.50 4.82
C THR A 122 -6.30 27.21 5.38
N ASN A 123 -6.13 27.27 6.72
CA ASN A 123 -4.88 26.92 7.37
C ASN A 123 -4.52 25.44 7.19
N LEU A 124 -3.26 25.08 7.44
CA LEU A 124 -2.74 23.72 7.24
C LEU A 124 -3.42 22.64 8.11
N PHE A 125 -4.00 23.02 9.24
CA PHE A 125 -4.64 22.09 10.18
C PHE A 125 -6.16 22.00 9.96
N SER A 126 -6.69 22.64 8.92
CA SER A 126 -8.11 22.58 8.57
C SER A 126 -8.51 21.18 8.11
N GLU A 127 -9.71 20.74 8.46
CA GLU A 127 -10.29 19.49 7.96
C GLU A 127 -10.39 19.45 6.42
N TYR A 128 -10.46 20.62 5.77
CA TYR A 128 -10.46 20.72 4.30
C TYR A 128 -9.13 20.25 3.67
N LYS A 129 -8.04 20.19 4.44
CA LYS A 129 -6.73 19.65 4.01
C LYS A 129 -6.61 18.14 4.16
N THR A 130 -7.64 17.50 4.69
CA THR A 130 -7.70 16.04 4.87
C THR A 130 -8.40 15.36 3.69
N TRP A 131 -8.47 14.04 3.69
CA TRP A 131 -9.16 13.28 2.64
C TRP A 131 -10.69 13.24 2.79
N LYS A 132 -11.25 13.90 3.82
CA LYS A 132 -12.69 13.91 4.12
C LYS A 132 -13.57 14.27 2.92
N TYR A 133 -13.12 15.20 2.11
CA TYR A 133 -13.87 15.72 0.96
C TYR A 133 -13.39 15.17 -0.39
N ALA A 134 -12.50 14.18 -0.37
CA ALA A 134 -12.05 13.48 -1.56
C ALA A 134 -12.97 12.30 -1.90
N ARG A 135 -13.32 12.15 -3.18
CA ARG A 135 -14.06 10.96 -3.61
C ARG A 135 -13.19 9.72 -3.46
N SER A 136 -13.74 8.69 -2.84
CA SER A 136 -13.09 7.41 -2.61
C SER A 136 -13.78 6.27 -3.35
N ALA A 137 -13.06 5.18 -3.55
CA ALA A 137 -13.56 3.87 -3.96
C ALA A 137 -12.51 2.81 -3.60
N PRO A 138 -12.93 1.63 -3.12
CA PRO A 138 -12.00 0.60 -2.63
C PRO A 138 -10.94 0.20 -3.67
N ILE A 139 -9.73 -0.12 -3.19
CA ILE A 139 -8.70 -0.80 -3.98
C ILE A 139 -8.60 -2.23 -3.46
N ILE A 140 -8.69 -3.20 -4.39
CA ILE A 140 -8.59 -4.63 -4.07
C ILE A 140 -7.48 -5.24 -4.90
N ILE A 141 -6.46 -5.78 -4.25
CA ILE A 141 -5.35 -6.49 -4.87
C ILE A 141 -5.43 -7.94 -4.40
N ASN A 142 -5.81 -8.84 -5.29
CA ASN A 142 -6.00 -10.26 -4.96
C ASN A 142 -4.66 -10.98 -4.77
N ASP A 143 -4.74 -12.28 -4.48
CA ASP A 143 -3.60 -13.10 -4.10
C ASP A 143 -2.52 -13.16 -5.17
N ASN A 144 -1.28 -13.31 -4.72
CA ASN A 144 -0.10 -13.54 -5.56
C ASN A 144 0.12 -12.47 -6.65
N VAL A 145 -0.31 -11.23 -6.39
CA VAL A 145 -0.10 -10.10 -7.32
C VAL A 145 1.27 -9.47 -7.06
N TRP A 146 1.98 -9.16 -8.13
CA TRP A 146 3.23 -8.41 -8.08
C TRP A 146 3.08 -7.03 -8.73
N ILE A 147 3.31 -5.98 -7.93
CA ILE A 147 3.30 -4.59 -8.39
C ILE A 147 4.75 -4.10 -8.53
N GLY A 148 5.13 -3.78 -9.76
CA GLY A 148 6.44 -3.22 -10.11
C GLY A 148 6.68 -1.83 -9.49
N ARG A 149 7.95 -1.45 -9.37
CA ARG A 149 8.35 -0.16 -8.77
C ARG A 149 7.72 1.04 -9.46
N ASN A 150 7.51 2.13 -8.69
CA ASN A 150 7.00 3.41 -9.18
C ASN A 150 5.62 3.31 -9.86
N SER A 151 4.83 2.27 -9.55
CA SER A 151 3.48 2.12 -10.07
C SER A 151 2.45 2.81 -9.18
N ILE A 152 1.36 3.25 -9.78
CA ILE A 152 0.22 3.87 -9.11
C ILE A 152 -1.01 3.04 -9.38
N ILE A 153 -1.70 2.62 -8.34
CA ILE A 153 -3.00 1.96 -8.40
C ILE A 153 -4.06 2.98 -7.99
N CYS A 154 -4.93 3.33 -8.93
CA CYS A 154 -5.97 4.31 -8.70
C CYS A 154 -7.13 3.73 -7.89
N LYS A 155 -7.87 4.60 -7.21
CA LYS A 155 -9.08 4.25 -6.48
C LYS A 155 -10.08 3.48 -7.36
N GLY A 156 -10.81 2.53 -6.76
CA GLY A 156 -11.83 1.74 -7.42
C GLY A 156 -11.28 0.59 -8.29
N VAL A 157 -9.96 0.35 -8.28
CA VAL A 157 -9.34 -0.70 -9.10
C VAL A 157 -9.29 -2.01 -8.35
N THR A 158 -9.70 -3.09 -9.02
CA THR A 158 -9.46 -4.48 -8.62
C THR A 158 -8.37 -5.09 -9.50
N ILE A 159 -7.33 -5.68 -8.87
CA ILE A 159 -6.31 -6.45 -9.59
C ILE A 159 -6.53 -7.94 -9.32
N GLY A 160 -6.78 -8.69 -10.39
CA GLY A 160 -7.01 -10.12 -10.35
C GLY A 160 -5.77 -10.89 -9.89
N ARG A 161 -6.00 -12.04 -9.28
CA ARG A 161 -4.96 -12.91 -8.73
C ARG A 161 -3.89 -13.27 -9.78
N ASN A 162 -2.70 -13.56 -9.31
CA ASN A 162 -1.52 -13.93 -10.11
C ASN A 162 -1.06 -12.86 -11.12
N SER A 163 -1.69 -11.67 -11.16
CA SER A 163 -1.36 -10.67 -12.16
C SER A 163 -0.14 -9.84 -11.77
N ILE A 164 0.48 -9.26 -12.78
CA ILE A 164 1.68 -8.43 -12.65
C ILE A 164 1.37 -7.03 -13.20
N VAL A 165 1.69 -6.02 -12.42
CA VAL A 165 1.76 -4.63 -12.88
C VAL A 165 3.21 -4.29 -13.15
N ALA A 166 3.56 -4.01 -14.40
CA ALA A 166 4.91 -3.63 -14.78
C ALA A 166 5.34 -2.30 -14.14
N ALA A 167 6.63 -2.14 -13.91
CA ALA A 167 7.19 -0.94 -13.29
C ALA A 167 6.78 0.35 -14.03
N GLY A 168 6.51 1.43 -13.27
CA GLY A 168 6.12 2.74 -13.81
C GLY A 168 4.70 2.82 -14.36
N SER A 169 3.85 1.83 -14.12
CA SER A 169 2.48 1.80 -14.65
C SER A 169 1.51 2.60 -13.80
N VAL A 170 0.48 3.18 -14.44
CA VAL A 170 -0.65 3.82 -13.78
C VAL A 170 -1.91 3.02 -14.10
N VAL A 171 -2.39 2.25 -13.11
CA VAL A 171 -3.55 1.37 -13.28
C VAL A 171 -4.81 2.14 -12.93
N THR A 172 -5.66 2.38 -13.93
CA THR A 172 -6.90 3.17 -13.83
C THR A 172 -8.18 2.35 -14.05
N LYS A 173 -8.04 1.06 -14.38
CA LYS A 173 -9.14 0.11 -14.63
C LYS A 173 -8.77 -1.24 -14.03
N ASP A 174 -9.78 -2.06 -13.79
CA ASP A 174 -9.59 -3.42 -13.31
C ASP A 174 -8.67 -4.23 -14.22
N VAL A 175 -7.89 -5.10 -13.58
CA VAL A 175 -6.97 -6.03 -14.23
C VAL A 175 -7.51 -7.44 -14.04
N PRO A 176 -7.76 -8.21 -15.12
CA PRO A 176 -8.13 -9.60 -15.01
C PRO A 176 -7.05 -10.44 -14.30
N GLU A 177 -7.42 -11.62 -13.85
CA GLU A 177 -6.45 -12.57 -13.30
C GLU A 177 -5.46 -13.07 -14.36
N ASN A 178 -4.30 -13.53 -13.93
CA ASN A 178 -3.28 -14.14 -14.79
C ASN A 178 -2.82 -13.25 -15.95
N CYS A 179 -2.74 -11.91 -15.71
CA CYS A 179 -2.37 -10.92 -16.72
C CYS A 179 -1.15 -10.12 -16.35
N ILE A 180 -0.44 -9.60 -17.35
CA ILE A 180 0.53 -8.51 -17.19
C ILE A 180 -0.07 -7.25 -17.77
N VAL A 181 -0.06 -6.17 -16.99
CA VAL A 181 -0.43 -4.82 -17.46
C VAL A 181 0.77 -3.88 -17.41
N ALA A 182 0.86 -2.95 -18.36
CA ALA A 182 1.95 -1.99 -18.45
C ALA A 182 1.49 -0.64 -19.02
N GLY A 183 2.17 0.43 -18.65
CA GLY A 183 2.03 1.77 -19.23
C GLY A 183 1.20 2.75 -18.40
N ASN A 184 0.99 3.95 -18.94
CA ASN A 184 0.16 5.02 -18.36
C ASN A 184 -0.76 5.61 -19.43
N PRO A 185 -2.09 5.34 -19.37
CA PRO A 185 -2.73 4.36 -18.49
C PRO A 185 -2.32 2.92 -18.84
N ALA A 186 -2.31 2.04 -17.82
CA ALA A 186 -1.91 0.66 -17.99
C ALA A 186 -2.89 -0.10 -18.90
N LYS A 187 -2.33 -0.93 -19.80
CA LYS A 187 -3.07 -1.83 -20.70
C LYS A 187 -2.55 -3.24 -20.53
N ILE A 188 -3.39 -4.24 -20.82
CA ILE A 188 -2.99 -5.64 -20.84
C ILE A 188 -1.96 -5.83 -21.96
N VAL A 189 -0.79 -6.35 -21.60
CA VAL A 189 0.29 -6.68 -22.54
C VAL A 189 0.52 -8.18 -22.67
N LYS A 190 0.03 -8.96 -21.71
CA LYS A 190 0.07 -10.43 -21.74
C LYS A 190 -1.07 -11.00 -20.91
N THR A 191 -1.64 -12.10 -21.36
CA THR A 191 -2.66 -12.89 -20.66
C THR A 191 -2.14 -14.30 -20.40
N GLU A 192 -2.87 -15.07 -19.59
CA GLU A 192 -2.62 -16.51 -19.36
C GLU A 192 -1.19 -16.81 -18.87
N ILE A 193 -0.63 -15.95 -18.00
CA ILE A 193 0.74 -16.13 -17.49
C ILE A 193 0.89 -17.35 -16.58
N ASP A 194 -0.21 -17.89 -16.10
CA ASP A 194 -0.29 -19.17 -15.38
C ASP A 194 0.04 -20.39 -16.27
N LYS A 195 0.00 -20.24 -17.60
CA LYS A 195 0.41 -21.26 -18.56
C LYS A 195 1.88 -21.19 -18.96
N GLU A 196 2.63 -20.17 -18.47
CA GLU A 196 4.06 -20.07 -18.71
C GLU A 196 4.84 -21.24 -18.07
N PRO A 197 5.93 -21.69 -18.69
CA PRO A 197 6.77 -22.73 -18.12
C PRO A 197 7.31 -22.34 -16.75
N ARG A 198 7.21 -23.22 -15.78
CA ARG A 198 7.78 -22.99 -14.45
C ARG A 198 9.31 -23.04 -14.51
N MET A 199 9.96 -21.99 -13.97
CA MET A 199 11.43 -21.94 -13.87
C MET A 199 11.95 -22.60 -12.57
N ILE A 200 11.08 -22.71 -11.55
CA ILE A 200 11.40 -23.36 -10.28
C ILE A 200 10.74 -24.72 -10.32
N ASN A 201 11.53 -25.73 -10.65
CA ASN A 201 11.11 -27.14 -10.63
C ASN A 201 11.64 -27.76 -9.33
N ASN A 202 10.79 -28.39 -8.54
CA ASN A 202 11.11 -29.13 -7.30
C ASN A 202 11.54 -28.27 -6.09
N ILE A 203 10.55 -27.64 -5.45
CA ILE A 203 10.60 -27.41 -4.01
C ILE A 203 9.55 -28.30 -3.36
#